data_a25aaca66c7150eaab6474241bfc69a1
#
_entry.id   a25aaca66c7150eaab6474241bfc69a1
#
_cell.length_a   1.000
_cell.length_b   1.000
_cell.length_c   1.000
_cell.angle_alpha   90.00
_cell.angle_beta   90.00
_cell.angle_gamma   90.00
#
_symmetry.space_group_name_H-M   'P 1'
#
loop_
_entity.id
_entity.type
_entity.pdbx_description
1 polymer ?
#
loop_
_entity_poly.entity_id
_entity_poly.type
_entity_poly.pdbx_seq_one_letter_code
_entity_poly.pdbx_strand_id
1 'polypeptide(L)'
;MAAYLIADVDVTDPAQYEEYKKLAPAAISKYGGRYVARGGAHETLEGTWVPNRLVILEFPDLDRARAFYRSPDYAAAKAARKNAATGNFVIVEGL
;
A
#
# COMPACT_ATOMS: atom_id res chain seq x y z
N MET A 1 -14.86 10.30 7.95
CA MET A 1 -14.78 8.84 8.13
C MET A 1 -13.46 8.35 7.59
N ALA A 2 -12.79 7.48 8.33
CA ALA A 2 -11.53 6.92 7.88
C ALA A 2 -11.71 6.14 6.57
N ALA A 3 -10.64 6.04 5.81
CA ALA A 3 -10.60 5.21 4.62
C ALA A 3 -9.35 4.35 4.65
N TYR A 4 -9.40 3.22 3.98
CA TYR A 4 -8.30 2.26 4.00
C TYR A 4 -7.83 1.96 2.59
N LEU A 5 -6.52 1.85 2.44
CA LEU A 5 -5.92 1.31 1.22
C LEU A 5 -5.40 -0.07 1.57
N ILE A 6 -5.85 -1.07 0.83
CA ILE A 6 -5.49 -2.46 1.06
C ILE A 6 -4.70 -2.91 -0.17
N ALA A 7 -3.49 -3.41 0.06
CA ALA A 7 -2.62 -3.87 -1.01
C ALA A 7 -2.18 -5.31 -0.76
N ASP A 8 -2.29 -6.12 -1.81
CA ASP A 8 -1.70 -7.45 -1.85
C ASP A 8 -0.57 -7.38 -2.86
N VAL A 9 0.67 -7.50 -2.39
CA VAL A 9 1.87 -7.24 -3.19
C VAL A 9 2.72 -8.50 -3.31
N ASP A 10 3.08 -8.84 -4.55
CA ASP A 10 4.04 -9.89 -4.83
C ASP A 10 5.39 -9.25 -5.17
N VAL A 11 6.33 -9.35 -4.24
CA VAL A 11 7.67 -8.78 -4.40
C VAL A 11 8.53 -9.77 -5.15
N THR A 12 8.92 -9.41 -6.39
CA THR A 12 9.72 -10.27 -7.27
C THR A 12 11.20 -9.91 -7.24
N ASP A 13 11.54 -8.69 -6.84
CA ASP A 13 12.93 -8.24 -6.68
C ASP A 13 13.06 -7.52 -5.33
N PRO A 14 13.37 -8.25 -4.24
CA PRO A 14 13.45 -7.65 -2.92
C PRO A 14 14.49 -6.53 -2.79
N ALA A 15 15.61 -6.63 -3.49
CA ALA A 15 16.66 -5.62 -3.43
C ALA A 15 16.17 -4.29 -4.00
N GLN A 16 15.52 -4.31 -5.17
CA GLN A 16 14.96 -3.12 -5.80
C GLN A 16 13.77 -2.58 -5.01
N TYR A 17 12.98 -3.47 -4.41
CA TYR A 17 11.81 -3.08 -3.60
C TYR A 17 12.20 -2.26 -2.37
N GLU A 18 13.43 -2.39 -1.88
CA GLU A 18 13.93 -1.57 -0.77
C GLU A 18 13.88 -0.08 -1.10
N GLU A 19 14.08 0.32 -2.36
CA GLU A 19 13.95 1.72 -2.79
C GLU A 19 12.51 2.22 -2.61
N TYR A 20 11.53 1.38 -2.96
CA TYR A 20 10.12 1.69 -2.73
C TYR A 20 9.85 1.90 -1.23
N LYS A 21 10.39 1.01 -0.39
CA LYS A 21 10.18 1.06 1.06
C LYS A 21 10.79 2.30 1.70
N LYS A 22 11.78 2.91 1.07
CA LYS A 22 12.37 4.18 1.53
C LYS A 22 11.50 5.39 1.16
N LEU A 23 10.81 5.34 0.03
CA LEU A 23 10.05 6.47 -0.51
C LEU A 23 8.61 6.51 -0.03
N ALA A 24 7.98 5.35 0.14
CA ALA A 24 6.55 5.26 0.45
C ALA A 24 6.17 5.91 1.80
N PRO A 25 6.91 5.71 2.90
CA PRO A 25 6.47 6.23 4.21
C PRO A 25 6.29 7.76 4.24
N ALA A 26 7.18 8.52 3.61
CA ALA A 26 7.07 9.97 3.58
C ALA A 26 5.84 10.43 2.79
N ALA A 27 5.55 9.79 1.67
CA ALA A 27 4.37 10.09 0.86
C ALA A 27 3.08 9.78 1.63
N ILE A 28 3.03 8.64 2.30
CA ILE A 28 1.89 8.23 3.13
C ILE A 28 1.63 9.27 4.23
N SER A 29 2.67 9.63 4.97
CA SER A 29 2.58 10.59 6.07
C SER A 29 2.12 11.97 5.60
N LYS A 30 2.61 12.42 4.46
CA LYS A 30 2.25 13.71 3.88
C LYS A 30 0.75 13.87 3.67
N TYR A 31 0.07 12.79 3.33
CA TYR A 31 -1.37 12.78 3.09
C TYR A 31 -2.18 12.33 4.30
N GLY A 32 -1.55 12.30 5.48
CA GLY A 32 -2.23 11.97 6.73
C GLY A 32 -2.46 10.47 6.93
N GLY A 33 -1.77 9.64 6.14
CA GLY A 33 -1.89 8.20 6.24
C GLY A 33 -0.97 7.59 7.28
N ARG A 34 -1.29 6.37 7.68
CA ARG A 34 -0.45 5.57 8.57
C ARG A 34 -0.59 4.09 8.24
N TYR A 35 0.43 3.32 8.57
CA TYR A 35 0.36 1.87 8.44
C TYR A 35 -0.51 1.28 9.54
N VAL A 36 -1.44 0.41 9.13
CA VAL A 36 -2.24 -0.42 10.04
C VAL A 36 -1.71 -1.85 10.04
N ALA A 37 -1.31 -2.33 8.87
CA ALA A 37 -0.62 -3.60 8.71
C ALA A 37 0.45 -3.43 7.64
N ARG A 38 1.60 -4.07 7.82
CA ARG A 38 2.73 -3.91 6.90
C ARG A 38 3.47 -5.22 6.72
N GLY A 39 2.86 -6.13 5.97
CA GLY A 39 3.46 -7.42 5.67
C GLY A 39 3.56 -8.36 6.86
N GLY A 40 2.65 -8.22 7.82
CA GLY A 40 2.61 -9.10 8.98
C GLY A 40 2.10 -10.50 8.63
N ALA A 41 2.14 -11.39 9.61
CA ALA A 41 1.63 -12.74 9.46
C ALA A 41 0.13 -12.70 9.14
N HIS A 42 -0.28 -13.54 8.21
CA HIS A 42 -1.68 -13.62 7.80
C HIS A 42 -2.00 -15.06 7.39
N GLU A 43 -3.29 -15.39 7.37
CA GLU A 43 -3.74 -16.69 6.90
C GLU A 43 -5.10 -16.58 6.23
N THR A 44 -5.32 -17.39 5.21
CA THR A 44 -6.62 -17.47 4.54
C THR A 44 -7.53 -18.36 5.36
N LEU A 45 -8.66 -17.80 5.81
CA LEU A 45 -9.64 -18.55 6.61
C LEU A 45 -10.67 -19.24 5.72
N GLU A 46 -10.93 -18.67 4.55
CA GLU A 46 -11.95 -19.17 3.65
C GLU A 46 -11.67 -18.66 2.24
N GLY A 47 -11.97 -19.46 1.25
CA GLY A 47 -11.83 -19.08 -0.16
C GLY A 47 -10.47 -19.41 -0.76
N THR A 48 -10.26 -18.92 -1.97
CA THR A 48 -9.07 -19.25 -2.77
C THR A 48 -8.01 -18.16 -2.79
N TRP A 49 -8.31 -16.99 -2.22
CA TRP A 49 -7.35 -15.90 -2.20
C TRP A 49 -6.29 -16.13 -1.12
N VAL A 50 -5.06 -16.34 -1.57
CA VAL A 50 -3.89 -16.45 -0.69
C VAL A 50 -3.00 -15.24 -0.96
N PRO A 51 -3.08 -14.20 -0.10
CA PRO A 51 -2.25 -13.01 -0.31
C PRO A 51 -0.77 -13.30 -0.17
N ASN A 52 0.05 -12.56 -0.91
CA ASN A 52 1.51 -12.64 -0.78
C ASN A 52 1.99 -11.75 0.37
N ARG A 53 1.83 -10.44 0.24
CA ARG A 53 2.20 -9.48 1.28
C ARG A 53 1.05 -8.50 1.43
N LEU A 54 0.40 -8.49 2.58
CA LEU A 54 -0.69 -7.57 2.86
C LEU A 54 -0.18 -6.30 3.54
N VAL A 55 -0.53 -5.17 2.96
CA VAL A 55 -0.28 -3.86 3.54
C VAL A 55 -1.61 -3.14 3.64
N ILE A 56 -1.89 -2.58 4.79
CA ILE A 56 -3.12 -1.80 5.01
C ILE A 56 -2.72 -0.44 5.54
N LEU A 57 -3.18 0.61 4.85
CA LEU A 57 -2.99 1.99 5.25
C LEU A 57 -4.32 2.58 5.66
N GLU A 58 -4.28 3.50 6.61
CA GLU A 58 -5.46 4.27 7.01
C GLU A 58 -5.23 5.74 6.68
N PHE A 59 -6.23 6.38 6.09
CA PHE A 59 -6.24 7.81 5.79
C PHE A 59 -7.44 8.47 6.48
N PRO A 60 -7.41 9.80 6.71
CA PRO A 60 -8.53 10.49 7.35
C PRO A 60 -9.85 10.34 6.61
N ASP A 61 -9.81 10.25 5.28
CA ASP A 61 -10.99 10.10 4.44
C ASP A 61 -10.61 9.51 3.07
N LEU A 62 -11.62 9.19 2.28
CA LEU A 62 -11.42 8.57 0.97
C LEU A 62 -10.72 9.51 -0.02
N ASP A 63 -11.00 10.82 0.05
CA ASP A 63 -10.36 11.79 -0.84
C ASP A 63 -8.86 11.89 -0.58
N ARG A 64 -8.45 11.81 0.69
CA ARG A 64 -7.03 11.80 1.06
C ARG A 64 -6.33 10.54 0.55
N ALA A 65 -7.00 9.39 0.63
CA ALA A 65 -6.47 8.14 0.09
C ALA A 65 -6.26 8.22 -1.42
N ARG A 66 -7.23 8.78 -2.15
CA ARG A 66 -7.11 9.00 -3.59
C ARG A 66 -5.99 9.98 -3.92
N ALA A 67 -5.94 11.10 -3.20
CA ALA A 67 -4.91 12.12 -3.39
C ALA A 67 -3.51 11.56 -3.19
N PHE A 68 -3.34 10.74 -2.14
CA PHE A 68 -2.08 10.04 -1.91
C PHE A 68 -1.68 9.19 -3.12
N TYR A 69 -2.56 8.33 -3.59
CA TYR A 69 -2.24 7.39 -4.66
C TYR A 69 -1.90 8.10 -5.97
N ARG A 70 -2.54 9.24 -6.24
CA ARG A 70 -2.36 10.04 -7.45
C ARG A 70 -1.28 11.10 -7.32
N SER A 71 -0.64 11.21 -6.17
CA SER A 71 0.33 12.27 -5.90
C SER A 71 1.63 12.09 -6.65
N PRO A 72 2.35 13.20 -6.95
CA PRO A 72 3.71 13.11 -7.48
C PRO A 72 4.66 12.40 -6.53
N ASP A 73 4.45 12.56 -5.22
CA ASP A 73 5.27 11.93 -4.20
C ASP A 73 5.20 10.41 -4.29
N TYR A 74 3.98 9.88 -4.41
CA TYR A 74 3.81 8.44 -4.56
C TYR A 74 4.19 7.93 -5.95
N ALA A 75 4.11 8.79 -6.98
CA ALA A 75 4.54 8.44 -8.33
C ALA A 75 6.02 8.02 -8.36
N ALA A 76 6.86 8.72 -7.59
CA ALA A 76 8.28 8.36 -7.46
C ALA A 76 8.44 6.98 -6.83
N ALA A 77 7.66 6.67 -5.79
CA ALA A 77 7.67 5.35 -5.15
C ALA A 77 7.19 4.27 -6.12
N LYS A 78 6.10 4.52 -6.86
CA LYS A 78 5.61 3.56 -7.86
C LYS A 78 6.64 3.28 -8.93
N ALA A 79 7.36 4.29 -9.38
CA ALA A 79 8.43 4.11 -10.36
C ALA A 79 9.53 3.19 -9.82
N ALA A 80 9.88 3.35 -8.55
CA ALA A 80 10.90 2.54 -7.90
C ALA A 80 10.52 1.06 -7.83
N ARG A 81 9.21 0.73 -7.71
CA ARG A 81 8.73 -0.66 -7.64
C ARG A 81 8.28 -1.26 -8.96
N LYS A 82 8.32 -0.51 -10.04
CA LYS A 82 7.72 -0.89 -11.32
C LYS A 82 8.14 -2.29 -11.82
N ASN A 83 9.42 -2.62 -11.67
CA ASN A 83 9.95 -3.92 -12.09
C ASN A 83 10.31 -4.82 -10.91
N ALA A 84 9.93 -4.43 -9.69
CA ALA A 84 10.30 -5.13 -8.47
C ALA A 84 9.12 -5.84 -7.80
N ALA A 85 7.90 -5.48 -8.17
CA ALA A 85 6.70 -6.03 -7.57
C ALA A 85 5.49 -5.86 -8.47
N THR A 86 4.52 -6.75 -8.30
CA THR A 86 3.17 -6.62 -8.86
C THR A 86 2.18 -6.66 -7.71
N GLY A 87 0.98 -6.11 -7.89
CA GLY A 87 0.04 -6.13 -6.79
C GLY A 87 -1.35 -5.66 -7.17
N ASN A 88 -2.26 -5.89 -6.23
CA ASN A 88 -3.63 -5.43 -6.30
C ASN A 88 -3.83 -4.41 -5.19
N PHE A 89 -4.33 -3.23 -5.55
CA PHE A 89 -4.52 -2.12 -4.63
C PHE A 89 -5.98 -1.69 -4.70
N VAL A 90 -6.62 -1.57 -3.55
CA VAL A 90 -8.02 -1.14 -3.46
C VAL A 90 -8.16 -0.16 -2.30
N ILE A 91 -9.05 0.82 -2.45
CA ILE A 91 -9.42 1.70 -1.35
C ILE A 91 -10.87 1.47 -0.98
N VAL A 92 -11.18 1.59 0.30
CA VAL A 92 -12.53 1.43 0.82
C VAL A 92 -12.78 2.45 1.92
N GLU A 93 -13.97 3.05 1.91
CA GLU A 93 -14.38 3.95 2.98
C GLU A 93 -14.73 3.12 4.21
N GLY A 94 -14.23 3.55 5.37
CA GLY A 94 -14.55 2.91 6.63
C GLY A 94 -15.89 3.38 7.21
N LEU A 95 -16.21 2.88 8.37
CA LEU A 95 -17.45 3.22 9.08
C LEU A 95 -17.42 4.62 9.68
#